data_9edcd0aa294ae952cbda1e788c09ef7b
#
_entry.id   9edcd0aa294ae952cbda1e788c09ef7b
#
_cell.length_a   1.000
_cell.length_b   1.000
_cell.length_c   1.000
_cell.angle_alpha   90.00
_cell.angle_beta   90.00
_cell.angle_gamma   90.00
#
_symmetry.space_group_name_H-M   'P 1'
#
loop_
_entity.id
_entity.type
_entity.pdbx_description
1 polymer ?
#
loop_
_entity_poly.entity_id
_entity_poly.type
_entity_poly.pdbx_seq_one_letter_code
_entity_poly.pdbx_strand_id
1 'polypeptide(L)'
;MKIMRKSLVALAIAGLSVAASATTVADAGGRDRGSIVITEQASKRILVLPADRTSWQNRKPSWAWAPNAANGLADLAGSWSNPSDAKLAERNGEKYLLTSASGGFAAVVPYPAGDRAYWAANVGGPANPHSIELLPDGNVAVAASTGGWVRVYTASQGQRSTTYAEYRLVGAHGMVWDAGRNVLWALGTDALVALSVGGTPAAPVLTEQRSVPVPSKGGHDLQPVPHRPDLLWVTTEAGVYQFSKTSGGFTQRYAGAREIDRPHVKSVSTNPRTGQILTASVQDGHLCTWCTDTVRLAFPRAELALHGAWIYKARWWIG
;
A
#
# COMPACT_ATOMS: atom_id res chain seq x y z
N MET A 1 42.47 84.34 -43.73
CA MET A 1 41.48 83.38 -44.29
C MET A 1 41.88 82.02 -43.82
N LYS A 2 41.18 81.45 -42.78
CA LYS A 2 41.52 80.25 -42.05
C LYS A 2 40.81 79.02 -42.70
N ILE A 3 41.60 78.07 -43.14
CA ILE A 3 41.09 76.80 -43.68
C ILE A 3 40.96 75.82 -42.54
N MET A 4 39.74 75.39 -42.26
CA MET A 4 39.42 74.31 -41.28
C MET A 4 39.59 72.98 -41.91
N ARG A 5 40.48 72.15 -41.36
CA ARG A 5 40.58 70.67 -41.70
C ARG A 5 39.55 69.91 -40.90
N LYS A 6 38.69 69.16 -41.60
CA LYS A 6 37.79 68.16 -40.99
C LYS A 6 38.52 66.87 -40.84
N SER A 7 38.65 66.35 -39.62
CA SER A 7 39.14 65.01 -39.33
C SER A 7 37.98 64.02 -39.39
N LEU A 8 38.09 63.02 -40.23
CA LEU A 8 37.19 61.83 -40.20
C LEU A 8 37.70 60.88 -39.12
N VAL A 9 36.83 60.59 -38.19
CA VAL A 9 37.03 59.51 -37.22
C VAL A 9 36.34 58.29 -37.79
N ALA A 10 37.13 57.28 -38.08
CA ALA A 10 36.60 55.96 -38.48
C ALA A 10 36.22 55.12 -37.22
N LEU A 11 34.98 54.81 -37.12
CA LEU A 11 34.44 53.97 -36.04
C LEU A 11 34.61 52.49 -36.46
N ALA A 12 35.49 51.73 -35.80
CA ALA A 12 35.64 50.32 -35.98
C ALA A 12 34.58 49.60 -35.11
N ILE A 13 33.62 48.96 -35.77
CA ILE A 13 32.64 48.10 -35.10
C ILE A 13 33.26 46.71 -34.95
N ALA A 14 33.67 46.35 -33.71
CA ALA A 14 34.08 45.01 -33.37
C ALA A 14 32.83 44.15 -33.21
N GLY A 15 32.57 43.24 -34.14
CA GLY A 15 31.50 42.26 -34.06
C GLY A 15 31.84 41.22 -32.99
N LEU A 16 31.13 41.23 -31.87
CA LEU A 16 31.13 40.11 -30.90
C LEU A 16 30.24 39.00 -31.43
N SER A 17 30.85 37.93 -31.93
CA SER A 17 30.17 36.66 -32.22
C SER A 17 29.89 35.96 -30.89
N VAL A 18 28.64 36.03 -30.43
CA VAL A 18 28.16 35.21 -29.33
C VAL A 18 27.95 33.80 -29.87
N ALA A 19 28.87 32.90 -29.59
CA ALA A 19 28.66 31.48 -29.78
C ALA A 19 27.59 30.99 -28.79
N ALA A 20 26.38 30.75 -29.28
CA ALA A 20 25.33 30.11 -28.52
C ALA A 20 25.76 28.66 -28.25
N SER A 21 26.31 28.42 -27.07
CA SER A 21 26.48 27.06 -26.54
C SER A 21 25.08 26.50 -26.31
N ALA A 22 24.63 25.58 -27.17
CA ALA A 22 23.46 24.76 -26.93
C ALA A 22 23.81 23.84 -25.75
N THR A 23 23.49 24.31 -24.55
CA THR A 23 23.38 23.42 -23.39
C THR A 23 22.24 22.48 -23.70
N THR A 24 22.57 21.24 -24.06
CA THR A 24 21.63 20.14 -23.99
C THR A 24 21.16 20.08 -22.54
N VAL A 25 19.95 20.57 -22.28
CA VAL A 25 19.25 20.30 -21.03
C VAL A 25 19.06 18.80 -21.00
N ALA A 26 19.98 18.12 -20.32
CA ALA A 26 19.75 16.72 -19.93
C ALA A 26 18.41 16.75 -19.19
N ASP A 27 17.50 15.91 -19.65
CA ASP A 27 16.20 15.70 -19.04
C ASP A 27 16.40 15.21 -17.59
N ALA A 28 16.64 16.13 -16.66
CA ALA A 28 16.76 15.91 -15.23
C ALA A 28 15.39 15.73 -14.57
N GLY A 29 14.38 15.46 -15.38
CA GLY A 29 13.01 15.17 -14.97
C GLY A 29 12.73 13.68 -14.79
N GLY A 30 13.62 12.92 -14.19
CA GLY A 30 13.29 11.64 -13.57
C GLY A 30 12.30 11.90 -12.45
N ARG A 31 11.01 12.09 -12.78
CA ARG A 31 9.94 12.17 -11.78
C ARG A 31 10.09 10.92 -10.92
N ASP A 32 10.33 11.13 -9.62
CA ASP A 32 10.29 10.05 -8.65
C ASP A 32 8.93 9.36 -8.79
N ARG A 33 8.90 8.24 -9.51
CA ARG A 33 7.70 7.45 -9.75
C ARG A 33 7.26 6.73 -8.49
N GLY A 34 8.03 6.86 -7.40
CA GLY A 34 7.82 6.19 -6.14
C GLY A 34 8.32 4.75 -6.14
N SER A 35 8.00 4.08 -5.07
CA SER A 35 8.31 2.66 -4.88
C SER A 35 7.02 1.84 -4.75
N ILE A 36 7.16 0.55 -4.90
CA ILE A 36 6.09 -0.43 -4.69
C ILE A 36 6.55 -1.39 -3.61
N VAL A 37 5.71 -1.60 -2.59
CA VAL A 37 5.89 -2.67 -1.62
C VAL A 37 5.17 -3.91 -2.10
N ILE A 38 5.80 -5.08 -1.93
CA ILE A 38 5.20 -6.38 -2.20
C ILE A 38 5.33 -7.30 -0.99
N THR A 39 4.30 -8.13 -0.77
CA THR A 39 4.38 -9.28 0.11
C THR A 39 4.89 -10.45 -0.70
N GLU A 40 6.17 -10.81 -0.53
CA GLU A 40 6.82 -11.85 -1.29
C GLU A 40 6.89 -13.14 -0.46
N GLN A 41 6.07 -14.14 -0.81
CA GLN A 41 5.84 -15.32 0.00
C GLN A 41 6.91 -16.41 -0.18
N ALA A 42 7.54 -16.52 -1.36
CA ALA A 42 8.58 -17.53 -1.60
C ALA A 42 9.81 -17.28 -0.72
N SER A 43 10.30 -16.05 -0.64
CA SER A 43 11.42 -15.68 0.24
C SER A 43 10.97 -15.26 1.64
N LYS A 44 9.65 -15.21 1.89
CA LYS A 44 9.05 -14.79 3.16
C LYS A 44 9.51 -13.40 3.58
N ARG A 45 9.43 -12.41 2.67
CA ARG A 45 9.87 -11.03 2.93
C ARG A 45 8.85 -10.00 2.47
N ILE A 46 8.88 -8.85 3.11
CA ILE A 46 8.35 -7.62 2.56
C ILE A 46 9.49 -6.96 1.78
N LEU A 47 9.24 -6.63 0.51
CA LEU A 47 10.22 -6.00 -0.36
C LEU A 47 9.69 -4.67 -0.86
N VAL A 48 10.51 -3.62 -0.83
CA VAL A 48 10.24 -2.33 -1.45
C VAL A 48 11.11 -2.21 -2.69
N LEU A 49 10.48 -2.03 -3.85
CA LEU A 49 11.10 -2.05 -5.16
C LEU A 49 10.79 -0.75 -5.91
N PRO A 50 11.70 -0.25 -6.75
CA PRO A 50 11.48 0.98 -7.51
C PRO A 50 10.41 0.77 -8.60
N ALA A 51 9.54 1.78 -8.79
CA ALA A 51 8.47 1.75 -9.80
C ALA A 51 8.90 2.33 -11.17
N ASP A 52 10.14 2.77 -11.31
CA ASP A 52 10.70 3.40 -12.52
C ASP A 52 11.25 2.42 -13.56
N ARG A 53 11.11 1.14 -13.33
CA ARG A 53 11.67 0.06 -14.15
C ARG A 53 10.58 -0.75 -14.85
N THR A 54 10.96 -1.44 -15.90
CA THR A 54 10.09 -2.39 -16.61
C THR A 54 10.23 -3.82 -16.09
N SER A 55 11.23 -4.09 -15.25
CA SER A 55 11.47 -5.40 -14.63
C SER A 55 12.24 -5.24 -13.33
N TRP A 56 11.92 -6.07 -12.38
CA TRP A 56 12.62 -6.19 -11.09
C TRP A 56 13.66 -7.31 -11.08
N GLN A 57 13.81 -8.03 -12.18
CA GLN A 57 14.74 -9.14 -12.28
C GLN A 57 16.19 -8.69 -12.00
N ASN A 58 16.89 -9.42 -11.14
CA ASN A 58 18.27 -9.12 -10.70
C ASN A 58 18.43 -7.76 -9.98
N ARG A 59 17.35 -7.18 -9.48
CA ARG A 59 17.38 -5.93 -8.71
C ARG A 59 17.41 -6.20 -7.23
N LYS A 60 18.28 -5.47 -6.54
CA LYS A 60 18.19 -5.40 -5.08
C LYS A 60 16.98 -4.53 -4.71
N PRO A 61 16.11 -4.98 -3.78
CA PRO A 61 15.10 -4.10 -3.22
C PRO A 61 15.78 -2.92 -2.53
N SER A 62 15.15 -1.75 -2.58
CA SER A 62 15.60 -0.57 -1.84
C SER A 62 15.47 -0.78 -0.32
N TRP A 63 14.56 -1.64 0.07
CA TRP A 63 14.36 -2.07 1.45
C TRP A 63 13.74 -3.46 1.50
N ALA A 64 14.13 -4.25 2.49
CA ALA A 64 13.58 -5.58 2.71
C ALA A 64 13.44 -5.85 4.21
N TRP A 65 12.38 -6.56 4.59
CA TRP A 65 12.12 -6.86 5.99
C TRP A 65 11.50 -8.23 6.20
N ALA A 66 11.87 -8.87 7.30
CA ALA A 66 11.24 -10.03 7.90
C ALA A 66 11.56 -10.06 9.39
N PRO A 67 10.74 -10.69 10.26
CA PRO A 67 11.04 -10.85 11.67
C PRO A 67 12.25 -11.77 11.87
N ASN A 68 13.17 -11.37 12.76
CA ASN A 68 14.37 -12.12 13.09
C ASN A 68 14.94 -11.68 14.45
N ALA A 69 16.07 -12.24 14.85
CA ALA A 69 16.72 -11.92 16.13
C ALA A 69 17.24 -10.47 16.19
N ALA A 70 17.72 -9.94 15.07
CA ALA A 70 18.29 -8.58 15.04
C ALA A 70 17.23 -7.48 15.27
N ASN A 71 15.96 -7.75 14.92
CA ASN A 71 14.86 -6.83 15.21
C ASN A 71 13.98 -7.24 16.41
N GLY A 72 14.49 -8.15 17.26
CA GLY A 72 13.86 -8.55 18.50
C GLY A 72 12.59 -9.39 18.34
N LEU A 73 12.42 -10.06 17.19
CA LEU A 73 11.22 -10.81 16.84
C LEU A 73 11.47 -12.29 16.55
N ALA A 74 12.61 -12.84 17.04
CA ALA A 74 12.94 -14.25 16.83
C ALA A 74 11.88 -15.21 17.38
N ASP A 75 11.27 -14.86 18.51
CA ASP A 75 10.20 -15.62 19.17
C ASP A 75 8.91 -15.71 18.34
N LEU A 76 8.66 -14.73 17.48
CA LEU A 76 7.50 -14.67 16.57
C LEU A 76 7.82 -15.17 15.16
N ALA A 77 9.09 -15.42 14.83
CA ALA A 77 9.49 -15.81 13.46
C ALA A 77 8.82 -17.11 12.98
N GLY A 78 8.46 -18.01 13.89
CA GLY A 78 7.71 -19.23 13.56
C GLY A 78 6.30 -18.99 13.02
N SER A 79 5.68 -17.85 13.36
CA SER A 79 4.37 -17.43 12.83
C SER A 79 4.46 -16.63 11.52
N TRP A 80 5.66 -16.30 11.06
CA TRP A 80 5.92 -15.57 9.82
C TRP A 80 5.98 -16.52 8.62
N SER A 81 4.81 -16.88 8.09
CA SER A 81 4.69 -17.63 6.85
C SER A 81 3.62 -17.01 5.96
N ASN A 82 3.85 -16.99 4.66
CA ASN A 82 2.98 -16.36 3.68
C ASN A 82 2.62 -14.91 4.07
N PRO A 83 3.55 -13.95 3.97
CA PRO A 83 3.25 -12.53 4.18
C PRO A 83 2.01 -12.12 3.41
N SER A 84 1.02 -11.55 4.12
CA SER A 84 -0.34 -11.36 3.58
C SER A 84 -0.76 -9.90 3.42
N ASP A 85 -0.14 -8.97 4.16
CA ASP A 85 -0.37 -7.53 4.01
C ASP A 85 0.90 -6.72 4.28
N ALA A 86 1.03 -5.59 3.59
CA ALA A 86 2.06 -4.59 3.81
C ALA A 86 1.51 -3.21 3.46
N LYS A 87 1.45 -2.30 4.46
CA LYS A 87 0.97 -0.93 4.32
C LYS A 87 1.96 0.05 4.94
N LEU A 88 2.02 1.25 4.39
CA LEU A 88 2.70 2.39 5.00
C LEU A 88 1.67 3.19 5.81
N ALA A 89 1.94 3.41 7.07
CA ALA A 89 1.17 4.31 7.91
C ALA A 89 2.06 5.40 8.50
N GLU A 90 1.45 6.52 8.85
CA GLU A 90 2.11 7.60 9.58
C GLU A 90 1.34 7.90 10.86
N ARG A 91 2.07 8.06 11.96
CA ARG A 91 1.52 8.47 13.25
C ARG A 91 2.55 9.33 13.98
N ASN A 92 2.13 10.51 14.45
CA ASN A 92 2.99 11.46 15.17
C ASN A 92 4.27 11.84 14.41
N GLY A 93 4.20 11.94 13.08
CA GLY A 93 5.36 12.24 12.21
C GLY A 93 6.31 11.07 11.96
N GLU A 94 6.04 9.90 12.52
CA GLU A 94 6.83 8.68 12.28
C GLU A 94 6.11 7.77 11.29
N LYS A 95 6.88 7.12 10.41
CA LYS A 95 6.38 6.16 9.43
C LYS A 95 6.55 4.74 9.93
N TYR A 96 5.57 3.91 9.59
CA TYR A 96 5.52 2.51 10.00
C TYR A 96 5.18 1.60 8.84
N LEU A 97 5.86 0.46 8.75
CA LEU A 97 5.35 -0.71 8.07
C LEU A 97 4.28 -1.36 8.95
N LEU A 98 3.09 -1.55 8.43
CA LEU A 98 2.08 -2.43 8.98
C LEU A 98 2.14 -3.73 8.20
N THR A 99 2.30 -4.88 8.85
CA THR A 99 2.39 -6.16 8.14
C THR A 99 1.76 -7.31 8.88
N SER A 100 1.20 -8.25 8.13
CA SER A 100 0.68 -9.52 8.62
C SER A 100 1.17 -10.70 7.77
N ALA A 101 1.05 -11.90 8.32
CA ALA A 101 1.34 -13.14 7.60
C ALA A 101 0.34 -14.22 7.99
N SER A 102 -0.07 -15.04 7.02
CA SER A 102 -1.09 -16.09 7.19
C SER A 102 -0.78 -17.09 8.29
N GLY A 103 0.49 -17.27 8.66
CA GLY A 103 0.91 -18.10 9.80
C GLY A 103 0.59 -17.54 11.19
N GLY A 104 -0.08 -16.38 11.26
CA GLY A 104 -0.51 -15.78 12.53
C GLY A 104 0.26 -14.54 12.95
N PHE A 105 1.27 -14.13 12.22
CA PHE A 105 2.07 -12.94 12.55
C PHE A 105 1.34 -11.64 12.21
N ALA A 106 1.43 -10.65 13.12
CA ALA A 106 1.03 -9.28 12.85
C ALA A 106 1.99 -8.31 13.57
N ALA A 107 2.41 -7.23 12.90
CA ALA A 107 3.31 -6.23 13.48
C ALA A 107 3.16 -4.84 12.87
N VAL A 108 3.49 -3.84 13.68
CA VAL A 108 3.72 -2.45 13.33
C VAL A 108 5.20 -2.15 13.59
N VAL A 109 5.94 -1.75 12.56
CA VAL A 109 7.40 -1.63 12.60
C VAL A 109 7.83 -0.26 12.10
N PRO A 110 8.67 0.52 12.83
CA PRO A 110 9.19 1.79 12.34
C PRO A 110 9.89 1.65 10.98
N TYR A 111 9.55 2.50 10.04
CA TYR A 111 10.14 2.51 8.70
C TYR A 111 10.94 3.81 8.48
N PRO A 112 12.14 3.76 7.91
CA PRO A 112 12.83 2.60 7.35
C PRO A 112 13.70 1.81 8.36
N ALA A 113 13.74 2.17 9.63
CA ALA A 113 14.64 1.53 10.60
C ALA A 113 14.46 0.00 10.65
N GLY A 114 13.25 -0.48 10.89
CA GLY A 114 12.92 -1.91 10.85
C GLY A 114 13.58 -2.75 11.95
N ASP A 115 14.24 -2.10 12.90
CA ASP A 115 15.12 -2.70 13.90
C ASP A 115 14.39 -3.16 15.17
N ARG A 116 13.15 -2.74 15.37
CA ARG A 116 12.26 -3.12 16.47
C ARG A 116 10.81 -2.94 16.05
N ALA A 117 9.87 -3.56 16.74
CA ALA A 117 8.45 -3.33 16.51
C ALA A 117 7.91 -2.24 17.46
N TYR A 118 6.98 -1.42 17.02
CA TYR A 118 6.08 -0.67 17.86
C TYR A 118 5.16 -1.65 18.62
N TRP A 119 4.59 -2.61 17.88
CA TRP A 119 3.81 -3.71 18.40
C TRP A 119 3.98 -4.94 17.51
N ALA A 120 3.99 -6.14 18.11
CA ALA A 120 3.97 -7.40 17.36
C ALA A 120 3.36 -8.52 18.20
N ALA A 121 2.60 -9.39 17.55
CA ALA A 121 1.99 -10.56 18.18
C ALA A 121 1.84 -11.74 17.20
N ASN A 122 1.78 -12.95 17.76
CA ASN A 122 1.19 -14.10 17.12
C ASN A 122 -0.32 -14.11 17.47
N VAL A 123 -1.16 -13.81 16.48
CA VAL A 123 -2.62 -13.74 16.64
C VAL A 123 -3.31 -15.08 16.39
N GLY A 124 -2.52 -16.13 16.15
CA GLY A 124 -2.95 -17.51 15.90
C GLY A 124 -2.88 -17.90 14.42
N GLY A 125 -2.07 -18.92 14.09
CA GLY A 125 -1.90 -19.41 12.71
C GLY A 125 -3.21 -19.86 12.04
N PRO A 126 -4.10 -20.62 12.70
CA PRO A 126 -5.40 -20.99 12.14
C PRO A 126 -6.31 -19.81 11.80
N ALA A 127 -6.05 -18.64 12.37
CA ALA A 127 -6.83 -17.43 12.11
C ALA A 127 -6.58 -16.83 10.72
N ASN A 128 -5.37 -17.01 10.15
CA ASN A 128 -5.02 -16.57 8.81
C ASN A 128 -5.22 -15.04 8.64
N PRO A 129 -4.41 -14.18 9.32
CA PRO A 129 -4.55 -12.73 9.21
C PRO A 129 -4.20 -12.23 7.81
N HIS A 130 -4.97 -11.27 7.29
CA HIS A 130 -4.87 -10.75 5.94
C HIS A 130 -4.84 -9.22 5.82
N SER A 131 -5.12 -8.50 6.91
CA SER A 131 -4.98 -7.05 6.92
C SER A 131 -4.68 -6.53 8.32
N ILE A 132 -4.06 -5.36 8.37
CA ILE A 132 -3.66 -4.68 9.60
C ILE A 132 -3.80 -3.17 9.43
N GLU A 133 -4.24 -2.47 10.50
CA GLU A 133 -4.35 -1.01 10.57
C GLU A 133 -3.80 -0.49 11.90
N LEU A 134 -3.12 0.67 11.85
CA LEU A 134 -2.72 1.43 13.03
C LEU A 134 -3.75 2.53 13.29
N LEU A 135 -4.39 2.48 14.46
CA LEU A 135 -5.44 3.42 14.85
C LEU A 135 -4.85 4.69 15.48
N PRO A 136 -5.60 5.81 15.47
CA PRO A 136 -5.11 7.09 16.02
C PRO A 136 -4.70 7.04 17.48
N ASP A 137 -5.36 6.20 18.29
CA ASP A 137 -5.05 5.99 19.72
C ASP A 137 -3.80 5.12 19.95
N GLY A 138 -3.20 4.59 18.88
CA GLY A 138 -2.03 3.71 18.91
C GLY A 138 -2.38 2.22 19.04
N ASN A 139 -3.63 1.86 19.09
CA ASN A 139 -4.07 0.46 19.02
C ASN A 139 -3.94 -0.08 17.59
N VAL A 140 -3.94 -1.38 17.45
CA VAL A 140 -3.73 -2.06 16.17
C VAL A 140 -4.93 -2.96 15.86
N ALA A 141 -5.58 -2.70 14.72
CA ALA A 141 -6.60 -3.59 14.21
C ALA A 141 -6.00 -4.67 13.30
N VAL A 142 -6.47 -5.90 13.42
CA VAL A 142 -6.10 -7.05 12.58
C VAL A 142 -7.36 -7.73 12.09
N ALA A 143 -7.43 -8.01 10.78
CA ALA A 143 -8.48 -8.82 10.16
C ALA A 143 -7.95 -10.22 9.85
N ALA A 144 -8.69 -11.25 10.23
CA ALA A 144 -8.30 -12.64 10.04
C ALA A 144 -9.39 -13.44 9.34
N SER A 145 -9.05 -13.99 8.17
CA SER A 145 -10.05 -14.55 7.26
C SER A 145 -10.63 -15.86 7.75
N THR A 146 -9.80 -16.85 8.04
CA THR A 146 -10.27 -18.14 8.56
C THR A 146 -10.77 -18.01 10.00
N GLY A 147 -10.17 -17.11 10.77
CA GLY A 147 -10.65 -16.77 12.11
C GLY A 147 -12.04 -16.15 12.11
N GLY A 148 -12.43 -15.48 11.02
CA GLY A 148 -13.74 -14.84 10.87
C GLY A 148 -13.95 -13.67 11.83
N TRP A 149 -12.92 -12.85 12.02
CA TRP A 149 -12.96 -11.74 12.96
C TRP A 149 -12.11 -10.53 12.54
N VAL A 150 -12.49 -9.37 13.11
CA VAL A 150 -11.65 -8.17 13.23
C VAL A 150 -11.37 -7.98 14.71
N ARG A 151 -10.10 -7.83 15.10
CA ARG A 151 -9.68 -7.54 16.47
C ARG A 151 -8.95 -6.22 16.54
N VAL A 152 -9.24 -5.43 17.57
CA VAL A 152 -8.45 -4.26 17.94
C VAL A 152 -7.64 -4.60 19.19
N TYR A 153 -6.33 -4.76 19.01
CA TYR A 153 -5.37 -5.06 20.08
C TYR A 153 -4.97 -3.78 20.79
N THR A 154 -4.83 -3.86 22.11
CA THR A 154 -4.40 -2.74 22.97
C THR A 154 -2.89 -2.46 22.85
N ALA A 155 -2.43 -2.29 21.60
CA ALA A 155 -1.03 -2.06 21.26
C ALA A 155 -0.43 -0.80 21.92
N SER A 156 -1.25 0.20 22.18
CA SER A 156 -0.90 1.41 22.93
C SER A 156 -0.52 1.15 24.39
N GLN A 157 -0.91 -0.02 24.95
CA GLN A 157 -0.63 -0.41 26.33
C GLN A 157 0.68 -1.21 26.44
N GLY A 158 1.25 -1.65 25.34
CA GLY A 158 2.52 -2.34 25.33
C GLY A 158 2.84 -3.07 24.04
N GLN A 159 4.13 -3.13 23.73
CA GLN A 159 4.68 -3.71 22.50
C GLN A 159 4.22 -5.14 22.22
N ARG A 160 3.85 -5.90 23.21
CA ARG A 160 3.43 -7.31 23.15
C ARG A 160 2.03 -7.53 23.70
N SER A 161 1.22 -6.46 23.83
CA SER A 161 -0.14 -6.62 24.33
C SER A 161 -0.97 -7.52 23.43
N THR A 162 -1.61 -8.53 24.04
CA THR A 162 -2.51 -9.48 23.36
C THR A 162 -3.96 -9.31 23.78
N THR A 163 -4.26 -8.34 24.64
CA THR A 163 -5.63 -7.96 24.98
C THR A 163 -6.30 -7.30 23.78
N TYR A 164 -7.56 -7.63 23.49
CA TYR A 164 -8.29 -7.11 22.34
C TYR A 164 -9.79 -7.01 22.55
N ALA A 165 -10.43 -6.19 21.73
CA ALA A 165 -11.86 -6.27 21.43
C ALA A 165 -12.04 -7.00 20.09
N GLU A 166 -13.13 -7.77 19.94
CA GLU A 166 -13.42 -8.56 18.74
C GLU A 166 -14.77 -8.20 18.13
N TYR A 167 -14.83 -8.15 16.80
CA TYR A 167 -16.03 -8.14 16.00
C TYR A 167 -16.02 -9.33 15.02
N ARG A 168 -17.11 -10.09 14.96
CA ARG A 168 -17.24 -11.25 14.07
C ARG A 168 -17.52 -10.79 12.64
N LEU A 169 -16.64 -11.15 11.72
CA LEU A 169 -16.77 -10.86 10.28
C LEU A 169 -16.22 -12.05 9.50
N VAL A 170 -17.11 -12.81 8.89
CA VAL A 170 -16.72 -14.01 8.11
C VAL A 170 -15.79 -13.63 6.97
N GLY A 171 -14.62 -14.28 6.89
CA GLY A 171 -13.63 -14.05 5.85
C GLY A 171 -13.00 -12.65 5.88
N ALA A 172 -12.83 -12.05 7.06
CA ALA A 172 -12.25 -10.71 7.19
C ALA A 172 -10.88 -10.60 6.52
N HIS A 173 -10.75 -9.74 5.50
CA HIS A 173 -9.57 -9.64 4.63
C HIS A 173 -8.96 -8.25 4.49
N GLY A 174 -9.77 -7.25 4.20
CA GLY A 174 -9.32 -5.88 3.94
C GLY A 174 -9.78 -4.93 5.03
N MET A 175 -8.94 -3.96 5.42
CA MET A 175 -9.33 -2.89 6.35
C MET A 175 -8.76 -1.54 5.90
N VAL A 176 -9.50 -0.47 6.24
CA VAL A 176 -9.07 0.93 6.08
C VAL A 176 -9.62 1.75 7.23
N TRP A 177 -8.75 2.46 7.96
CA TRP A 177 -9.17 3.50 8.87
C TRP A 177 -9.63 4.76 8.11
N ASP A 178 -10.86 5.20 8.35
CA ASP A 178 -11.43 6.43 7.79
C ASP A 178 -11.43 7.52 8.87
N ALA A 179 -10.39 8.33 8.89
CA ALA A 179 -10.25 9.42 9.85
C ALA A 179 -11.37 10.47 9.71
N GLY A 180 -11.86 10.70 8.48
CA GLY A 180 -12.93 11.69 8.24
C GLY A 180 -14.29 11.28 8.81
N ARG A 181 -14.53 9.97 8.96
CA ARG A 181 -15.75 9.42 9.52
C ARG A 181 -15.55 8.78 10.90
N ASN A 182 -14.31 8.70 11.35
CA ASN A 182 -13.92 8.06 12.61
C ASN A 182 -14.42 6.60 12.70
N VAL A 183 -14.25 5.83 11.62
CA VAL A 183 -14.65 4.42 11.55
C VAL A 183 -13.55 3.56 10.90
N LEU A 184 -13.52 2.30 11.29
CA LEU A 184 -12.74 1.27 10.64
C LEU A 184 -13.64 0.53 9.63
N TRP A 185 -13.36 0.70 8.36
CA TRP A 185 -13.96 -0.13 7.32
C TRP A 185 -13.28 -1.49 7.28
N ALA A 186 -14.07 -2.55 7.25
CA ALA A 186 -13.58 -3.92 7.17
C ALA A 186 -14.36 -4.72 6.13
N LEU A 187 -13.66 -5.41 5.26
CA LEU A 187 -14.19 -6.22 4.17
C LEU A 187 -14.14 -7.71 4.56
N GLY A 188 -15.29 -8.35 4.53
CA GLY A 188 -15.43 -9.81 4.70
C GLY A 188 -15.78 -10.53 3.41
N THR A 189 -16.16 -11.79 3.53
CA THR A 189 -16.60 -12.62 2.38
C THR A 189 -17.81 -12.02 1.69
N ASP A 190 -18.82 -11.61 2.46
CA ASP A 190 -20.15 -11.22 1.95
C ASP A 190 -20.52 -9.78 2.26
N ALA A 191 -19.78 -9.10 3.13
CA ALA A 191 -20.13 -7.78 3.62
C ALA A 191 -18.92 -6.84 3.73
N LEU A 192 -19.17 -5.56 3.50
CA LEU A 192 -18.32 -4.43 3.87
C LEU A 192 -18.96 -3.75 5.06
N VAL A 193 -18.26 -3.70 6.20
CA VAL A 193 -18.79 -3.11 7.44
C VAL A 193 -18.01 -1.86 7.82
N ALA A 194 -18.69 -0.90 8.46
CA ALA A 194 -18.08 0.23 9.14
C ALA A 194 -18.22 0.02 10.65
N LEU A 195 -17.10 -0.01 11.36
CA LEU A 195 -17.02 -0.20 12.80
C LEU A 195 -16.56 1.10 13.47
N SER A 196 -17.31 1.60 14.43
CA SER A 196 -16.73 2.57 15.37
C SER A 196 -15.83 1.86 16.37
N VAL A 197 -14.72 2.51 16.70
CA VAL A 197 -13.81 2.07 17.75
C VAL A 197 -13.97 3.05 18.92
N GLY A 198 -14.74 2.63 19.90
CA GLY A 198 -15.03 3.38 21.12
C GLY A 198 -14.31 2.79 22.34
N GLY A 199 -14.81 3.16 23.54
CA GLY A 199 -14.20 2.78 24.81
C GLY A 199 -12.94 3.61 25.12
N THR A 200 -11.94 2.97 25.72
CA THR A 200 -10.63 3.58 26.00
C THR A 200 -9.52 2.81 25.28
N PRO A 201 -8.33 3.38 25.10
CA PRO A 201 -7.21 2.65 24.48
C PRO A 201 -6.86 1.35 25.21
N ALA A 202 -7.08 1.26 26.53
CA ALA A 202 -6.87 0.04 27.31
C ALA A 202 -8.05 -0.95 27.28
N ALA A 203 -9.26 -0.48 26.91
CA ALA A 203 -10.48 -1.26 26.82
C ALA A 203 -11.31 -0.81 25.61
N PRO A 204 -10.84 -1.10 24.37
CA PRO A 204 -11.55 -0.72 23.16
C PRO A 204 -12.87 -1.48 23.03
N VAL A 205 -13.84 -0.86 22.33
CA VAL A 205 -15.13 -1.44 22.02
C VAL A 205 -15.42 -1.26 20.53
N LEU A 206 -15.74 -2.34 19.84
CA LEU A 206 -16.13 -2.33 18.43
C LEU A 206 -17.65 -2.36 18.31
N THR A 207 -18.21 -1.40 17.57
CA THR A 207 -19.66 -1.34 17.32
C THR A 207 -19.91 -1.15 15.83
N GLU A 208 -20.73 -2.03 15.24
CA GLU A 208 -21.16 -1.90 13.86
C GLU A 208 -22.03 -0.64 13.69
N GLN A 209 -21.63 0.22 12.77
CA GLN A 209 -22.36 1.40 12.36
C GLN A 209 -23.13 1.17 11.05
N ARG A 210 -22.58 0.32 10.20
CA ARG A 210 -23.15 0.00 8.91
C ARG A 210 -22.61 -1.34 8.41
N SER A 211 -23.50 -2.11 7.76
CA SER A 211 -23.15 -3.29 6.99
C SER A 211 -23.77 -3.20 5.60
N VAL A 212 -22.98 -3.48 4.56
CA VAL A 212 -23.42 -3.43 3.17
C VAL A 212 -22.99 -4.72 2.49
N PRO A 213 -23.92 -5.49 1.86
CA PRO A 213 -23.54 -6.68 1.13
C PRO A 213 -22.65 -6.31 -0.07
N VAL A 214 -21.57 -7.09 -0.28
CA VAL A 214 -20.71 -6.89 -1.43
C VAL A 214 -21.36 -7.45 -2.70
N PRO A 215 -21.05 -6.89 -3.89
CA PRO A 215 -21.70 -7.32 -5.15
C PRO A 215 -21.40 -8.77 -5.54
N SER A 216 -20.28 -9.30 -5.09
CA SER A 216 -19.89 -10.69 -5.25
C SER A 216 -19.08 -11.15 -4.05
N LYS A 217 -19.13 -12.45 -3.76
CA LYS A 217 -18.44 -13.05 -2.61
C LYS A 217 -16.91 -13.01 -2.71
N GLY A 218 -16.26 -13.22 -1.58
CA GLY A 218 -14.82 -13.36 -1.48
C GLY A 218 -14.08 -12.03 -1.55
N GLY A 219 -14.34 -11.14 -0.61
CA GLY A 219 -13.59 -9.89 -0.46
C GLY A 219 -12.11 -10.17 -0.20
N HIS A 220 -11.21 -9.45 -0.93
CA HIS A 220 -9.76 -9.61 -0.80
C HIS A 220 -9.04 -8.35 -0.35
N ASP A 221 -9.31 -7.21 -0.97
CA ASP A 221 -8.59 -5.98 -0.67
C ASP A 221 -9.51 -4.78 -0.51
N LEU A 222 -9.13 -3.89 0.36
CA LEU A 222 -9.81 -2.63 0.64
C LEU A 222 -8.76 -1.52 0.72
N GLN A 223 -8.89 -0.49 -0.13
CA GLN A 223 -7.94 0.63 -0.18
C GLN A 223 -8.67 1.96 -0.39
N PRO A 224 -8.14 3.07 0.14
CA PRO A 224 -8.66 4.39 -0.22
C PRO A 224 -8.38 4.70 -1.69
N VAL A 225 -9.29 5.49 -2.31
CA VAL A 225 -9.02 6.12 -3.60
C VAL A 225 -8.43 7.50 -3.32
N PRO A 226 -7.14 7.77 -3.64
CA PRO A 226 -6.51 9.05 -3.38
C PRO A 226 -7.29 10.22 -3.99
N HIS A 227 -7.35 11.36 -3.27
CA HIS A 227 -8.10 12.57 -3.65
C HIS A 227 -9.62 12.39 -3.81
N ARG A 228 -10.14 11.22 -3.46
CA ARG A 228 -11.57 10.90 -3.48
C ARG A 228 -11.98 10.32 -2.12
N PRO A 229 -12.07 11.16 -1.07
CA PRO A 229 -12.24 10.71 0.33
C PRO A 229 -13.52 9.91 0.58
N ASP A 230 -14.50 10.02 -0.32
CA ASP A 230 -15.73 9.22 -0.29
C ASP A 230 -15.56 7.80 -0.84
N LEU A 231 -14.53 7.52 -1.63
CA LEU A 231 -14.40 6.26 -2.37
C LEU A 231 -13.40 5.31 -1.75
N LEU A 232 -13.75 4.02 -1.78
CA LEU A 232 -12.85 2.91 -1.51
C LEU A 232 -12.74 2.02 -2.76
N TRP A 233 -11.55 1.51 -3.03
CA TRP A 233 -11.35 0.34 -3.86
C TRP A 233 -11.73 -0.90 -3.06
N VAL A 234 -12.50 -1.78 -3.69
CA VAL A 234 -12.91 -3.08 -3.14
C VAL A 234 -12.63 -4.14 -4.18
N THR A 235 -11.88 -5.17 -3.83
CA THR A 235 -11.70 -6.34 -4.70
C THR A 235 -12.39 -7.55 -4.11
N THR A 236 -12.98 -8.36 -4.98
CA THR A 236 -13.62 -9.62 -4.66
C THR A 236 -13.10 -10.71 -5.60
N GLU A 237 -13.58 -11.95 -5.45
CA GLU A 237 -13.25 -13.01 -6.42
C GLU A 237 -13.68 -12.66 -7.84
N ALA A 238 -14.78 -11.90 -8.04
CA ALA A 238 -15.31 -11.62 -9.37
C ALA A 238 -14.75 -10.35 -10.03
N GLY A 239 -14.23 -9.37 -9.26
CA GLY A 239 -13.77 -8.13 -9.87
C GLY A 239 -13.35 -7.04 -8.90
N VAL A 240 -13.13 -5.86 -9.49
CA VAL A 240 -12.71 -4.64 -8.79
C VAL A 240 -13.84 -3.62 -8.83
N TYR A 241 -14.20 -3.09 -7.69
CA TYR A 241 -15.28 -2.13 -7.50
C TYR A 241 -14.77 -0.84 -6.86
N GLN A 242 -15.45 0.27 -7.14
CA GLN A 242 -15.43 1.43 -6.25
C GLN A 242 -16.67 1.42 -5.38
N PHE A 243 -16.48 1.66 -4.09
CA PHE A 243 -17.56 1.80 -3.12
C PHE A 243 -17.65 3.26 -2.66
N SER A 244 -18.85 3.85 -2.74
CA SER A 244 -19.12 5.18 -2.16
C SER A 244 -19.56 5.03 -0.72
N LYS A 245 -18.78 5.58 0.18
CA LYS A 245 -19.04 5.58 1.62
C LYS A 245 -20.31 6.37 1.97
N THR A 246 -20.62 7.39 1.21
CA THR A 246 -21.83 8.22 1.39
C THR A 246 -23.08 7.50 0.92
N SER A 247 -23.13 7.05 -0.32
CA SER A 247 -24.33 6.38 -0.86
C SER A 247 -24.46 4.93 -0.39
N GLY A 248 -23.36 4.25 -0.09
CA GLY A 248 -23.31 2.82 0.20
C GLY A 248 -23.42 1.95 -1.06
N GLY A 249 -23.20 2.54 -2.22
CA GLY A 249 -23.30 1.84 -3.50
C GLY A 249 -21.94 1.39 -4.01
N PHE A 250 -21.92 0.23 -4.68
CA PHE A 250 -20.78 -0.27 -5.45
C PHE A 250 -20.96 0.04 -6.93
N THR A 251 -19.86 0.27 -7.63
CA THR A 251 -19.87 0.45 -9.08
C THR A 251 -18.62 -0.15 -9.74
N GLN A 252 -18.79 -0.71 -10.93
CA GLN A 252 -17.71 -1.05 -11.86
C GLN A 252 -17.62 -0.02 -12.99
N ARG A 253 -18.44 1.04 -12.94
CA ARG A 253 -18.42 2.14 -13.92
C ARG A 253 -17.52 3.27 -13.42
N TYR A 254 -16.22 3.06 -13.44
CA TYR A 254 -15.22 4.06 -13.08
C TYR A 254 -14.16 4.20 -14.18
N ALA A 255 -13.43 5.31 -14.17
CA ALA A 255 -12.37 5.54 -15.15
C ALA A 255 -11.29 4.45 -15.01
N GLY A 256 -11.02 3.71 -16.08
CA GLY A 256 -10.05 2.63 -16.10
C GLY A 256 -10.59 1.24 -15.74
N ALA A 257 -11.89 1.07 -15.56
CA ALA A 257 -12.47 -0.24 -15.26
C ALA A 257 -12.02 -1.33 -16.27
N ARG A 258 -12.02 -1.02 -17.58
CA ARG A 258 -11.58 -1.97 -18.62
C ARG A 258 -10.14 -2.45 -18.47
N GLU A 259 -9.32 -1.71 -17.74
CA GLU A 259 -7.90 -1.99 -17.56
C GLU A 259 -7.63 -2.87 -16.33
N ILE A 260 -8.41 -2.67 -15.27
CA ILE A 260 -8.11 -3.25 -13.95
C ILE A 260 -9.21 -4.18 -13.43
N ASP A 261 -10.46 -4.06 -13.93
CA ASP A 261 -11.56 -4.91 -13.49
C ASP A 261 -11.43 -6.30 -14.11
N ARG A 262 -11.07 -7.25 -13.28
CA ARG A 262 -10.94 -8.67 -13.62
C ARG A 262 -11.12 -9.52 -12.37
N PRO A 263 -11.43 -10.82 -12.51
CA PRO A 263 -11.50 -11.73 -11.37
C PRO A 263 -10.12 -11.93 -10.71
N HIS A 264 -10.16 -12.39 -9.48
CA HIS A 264 -9.00 -12.81 -8.66
C HIS A 264 -7.94 -11.72 -8.42
N VAL A 265 -8.33 -10.44 -8.42
CA VAL A 265 -7.44 -9.34 -8.01
C VAL A 265 -7.26 -9.38 -6.50
N LYS A 266 -6.04 -9.68 -6.05
CA LYS A 266 -5.68 -9.78 -4.63
C LYS A 266 -5.33 -8.44 -4.00
N SER A 267 -4.91 -7.45 -4.80
CA SER A 267 -4.72 -6.08 -4.33
C SER A 267 -4.87 -5.05 -5.43
N VAL A 268 -5.35 -3.86 -5.06
CA VAL A 268 -5.43 -2.67 -5.90
C VAL A 268 -4.90 -1.48 -5.12
N SER A 269 -4.10 -0.64 -5.75
CA SER A 269 -3.55 0.57 -5.13
C SER A 269 -3.39 1.68 -6.16
N THR A 270 -3.67 2.91 -5.79
CA THR A 270 -3.49 4.08 -6.65
C THR A 270 -2.36 4.95 -6.14
N ASN A 271 -1.47 5.36 -7.03
CA ASN A 271 -0.40 6.31 -6.72
C ASN A 271 -1.01 7.69 -6.42
N PRO A 272 -0.84 8.26 -5.23
CA PRO A 272 -1.46 9.52 -4.88
C PRO A 272 -0.87 10.73 -5.64
N ARG A 273 0.33 10.59 -6.23
CA ARG A 273 0.99 11.68 -6.96
C ARG A 273 0.65 11.67 -8.45
N THR A 274 0.48 10.49 -9.05
CA THR A 274 0.32 10.33 -10.51
C THR A 274 -1.04 9.82 -10.94
N GLY A 275 -1.82 9.24 -10.02
CA GLY A 275 -3.08 8.55 -10.32
C GLY A 275 -2.90 7.16 -10.95
N GLN A 276 -1.66 6.71 -11.18
CA GLN A 276 -1.40 5.38 -11.75
C GLN A 276 -1.91 4.28 -10.83
N ILE A 277 -2.66 3.34 -11.41
CA ILE A 277 -3.27 2.24 -10.65
C ILE A 277 -2.39 0.99 -10.81
N LEU A 278 -2.22 0.30 -9.70
CA LEU A 278 -1.48 -0.95 -9.57
C LEU A 278 -2.44 -2.07 -9.19
N THR A 279 -2.29 -3.25 -9.79
CA THR A 279 -2.99 -4.46 -9.39
C THR A 279 -2.05 -5.66 -9.31
N ALA A 280 -2.27 -6.54 -8.33
CA ALA A 280 -1.75 -7.89 -8.30
C ALA A 280 -2.93 -8.87 -8.42
N SER A 281 -2.88 -9.75 -9.40
CA SER A 281 -3.95 -10.73 -9.69
C SER A 281 -3.33 -12.11 -9.73
N VAL A 282 -4.10 -13.13 -9.40
CA VAL A 282 -3.68 -14.52 -9.60
C VAL A 282 -3.19 -14.73 -11.02
N GLN A 283 -2.08 -15.46 -11.16
CA GLN A 283 -1.45 -15.77 -12.45
C GLN A 283 -1.64 -17.25 -12.77
N ASP A 284 -2.27 -17.52 -13.90
CA ASP A 284 -2.47 -18.87 -14.38
C ASP A 284 -1.14 -19.58 -14.62
N GLY A 285 -1.06 -20.85 -14.19
CA GLY A 285 0.16 -21.66 -14.32
C GLY A 285 1.27 -21.31 -13.32
N HIS A 286 1.05 -20.36 -12.40
CA HIS A 286 2.00 -20.09 -11.33
C HIS A 286 1.99 -21.20 -10.28
N LEU A 287 3.17 -21.52 -9.70
CA LEU A 287 3.29 -22.58 -8.67
C LEU A 287 2.43 -22.29 -7.44
N CYS A 288 2.35 -21.04 -7.04
CA CYS A 288 1.43 -20.57 -6.01
C CYS A 288 0.08 -20.22 -6.66
N THR A 289 -0.96 -20.98 -6.37
CA THR A 289 -2.29 -20.85 -7.01
C THR A 289 -3.06 -19.59 -6.65
N TRP A 290 -2.54 -18.76 -5.72
CA TRP A 290 -3.14 -17.48 -5.31
C TRP A 290 -2.20 -16.28 -5.47
N CYS A 291 -1.06 -16.45 -6.12
CA CYS A 291 -0.01 -15.43 -6.29
C CYS A 291 0.18 -15.05 -7.76
N THR A 292 1.09 -14.11 -7.95
CA THR A 292 1.67 -13.73 -9.25
C THR A 292 3.16 -13.44 -9.08
N ASP A 293 3.93 -13.49 -10.16
CA ASP A 293 5.28 -12.92 -10.22
C ASP A 293 5.31 -11.54 -10.89
N THR A 294 4.14 -11.03 -11.31
CA THR A 294 4.00 -9.81 -12.09
C THR A 294 2.96 -8.86 -11.52
N VAL A 295 3.37 -7.63 -11.26
CA VAL A 295 2.48 -6.52 -10.88
C VAL A 295 2.13 -5.72 -12.14
N ARG A 296 0.83 -5.44 -12.33
CA ARG A 296 0.33 -4.68 -13.48
C ARG A 296 0.03 -3.24 -13.09
N LEU A 297 0.48 -2.33 -13.95
CA LEU A 297 0.20 -0.90 -13.83
C LEU A 297 -0.74 -0.46 -14.95
N ALA A 298 -1.65 0.43 -14.64
CA ALA A 298 -2.52 1.11 -15.59
C ALA A 298 -2.31 2.63 -15.49
N PHE A 299 -2.34 3.33 -16.65
CA PHE A 299 -2.25 4.80 -16.77
C PHE A 299 -0.92 5.44 -16.32
N PRO A 300 0.19 5.17 -17.06
CA PRO A 300 0.32 4.34 -18.26
C PRO A 300 0.43 2.85 -17.92
N ARG A 301 0.14 2.01 -18.92
CA ARG A 301 0.31 0.55 -18.80
C ARG A 301 1.78 0.19 -18.67
N ALA A 302 2.07 -0.70 -17.74
CA ALA A 302 3.35 -1.37 -17.61
C ALA A 302 3.18 -2.67 -16.82
N GLU A 303 4.14 -3.55 -16.91
CA GLU A 303 4.25 -4.75 -16.10
C GLU A 303 5.62 -4.77 -15.42
N LEU A 304 5.63 -5.11 -14.14
CA LEU A 304 6.83 -5.21 -13.32
C LEU A 304 6.95 -6.65 -12.83
N ALA A 305 7.83 -7.40 -13.47
CA ALA A 305 8.01 -8.82 -13.17
C ALA A 305 9.21 -9.07 -12.25
N LEU A 306 9.01 -9.96 -11.28
CA LEU A 306 10.05 -10.59 -10.47
C LEU A 306 9.88 -12.10 -10.59
N HIS A 307 10.45 -12.66 -11.67
CA HIS A 307 10.24 -14.07 -12.01
C HIS A 307 10.58 -15.03 -10.87
N GLY A 308 9.65 -15.95 -10.61
CA GLY A 308 9.75 -16.91 -9.52
C GLY A 308 9.33 -16.38 -8.15
N ALA A 309 8.97 -15.10 -8.03
CA ALA A 309 8.40 -14.56 -6.80
C ALA A 309 6.94 -15.02 -6.61
N TRP A 310 6.51 -15.10 -5.36
CA TRP A 310 5.13 -15.38 -4.98
C TRP A 310 4.51 -14.13 -4.37
N ILE A 311 4.16 -13.16 -5.24
CA ILE A 311 3.57 -11.89 -4.83
C ILE A 311 2.09 -12.12 -4.53
N TYR A 312 1.68 -11.90 -3.28
CA TYR A 312 0.29 -11.98 -2.89
C TYR A 312 -0.40 -10.61 -2.99
N LYS A 313 0.18 -9.55 -2.37
CA LYS A 313 -0.29 -8.17 -2.47
C LYS A 313 0.84 -7.24 -2.87
N ALA A 314 0.47 -6.19 -3.59
CA ALA A 314 1.37 -5.11 -3.96
C ALA A 314 0.67 -3.76 -3.73
N ARG A 315 1.43 -2.73 -3.31
CA ARG A 315 0.90 -1.39 -3.08
C ARG A 315 1.93 -0.31 -3.45
N TRP A 316 1.44 0.85 -3.83
CA TRP A 316 2.29 2.02 -3.89
C TRP A 316 2.84 2.33 -2.50
N TRP A 317 4.16 2.55 -2.46
CA TRP A 317 4.91 2.87 -1.24
C TRP A 317 5.42 4.30 -1.33
N ILE A 318 4.53 5.23 -0.99
CA ILE A 318 4.75 6.68 -1.15
C ILE A 318 4.41 7.35 0.17
N GLY A 319 5.39 8.00 0.75
CA GLY A 319 5.24 8.72 2.00
C GLY A 319 6.05 10.01 2.01
#